data_1866731790cd81c55c87a02c459e8cc2
#
_entry.id   1866731790cd81c55c87a02c459e8cc2
#
_cell.length_a   1.000
_cell.length_b   1.000
_cell.length_c   1.000
_cell.angle_alpha   90.00
_cell.angle_beta   90.00
_cell.angle_gamma   90.00
#
_symmetry.space_group_name_H-M   'P 1'
#
loop_
_entity.id
_entity.type
_entity.pdbx_description
1 polymer ?
#
loop_
_entity_poly.entity_id
_entity_poly.type
_entity_poly.pdbx_seq_one_letter_code
_entity_poly.pdbx_strand_id
1 'polypeptide(L)'
;VVLSRMVEAGYVSQGEADAAKAEPLKLKPATPKKLYSDTPYFTSYIQQQLPKYVSKEKLEEGGLTVDTTLNPKWQKAADQVILNAVNNYGPYEGFTQAALVAIDPKTGEIRAMVGGTDFNRSQFNRVTQA
;
A
#
# COMPACT_ATOMS: atom_id res chain seq x y z
N VAL A 1 26.33 -15.02 -2.55
CA VAL A 1 25.90 -15.84 -3.71
C VAL A 1 26.16 -15.09 -5.02
N VAL A 2 25.62 -13.88 -5.26
CA VAL A 2 25.75 -13.16 -6.55
C VAL A 2 27.23 -12.90 -6.90
N LEU A 3 27.99 -12.26 -6.03
CA LEU A 3 29.41 -11.95 -6.27
C LEU A 3 30.26 -13.22 -6.50
N SER A 4 29.95 -14.31 -5.80
CA SER A 4 30.67 -15.59 -6.01
C SER A 4 30.41 -16.16 -7.41
N ARG A 5 29.15 -16.07 -7.91
CA ARG A 5 28.81 -16.48 -9.27
C ARG A 5 29.45 -15.60 -10.35
N MET A 6 29.60 -14.31 -10.07
CA MET A 6 30.29 -13.39 -10.99
C MET A 6 31.78 -13.72 -11.11
N VAL A 7 32.43 -14.15 -10.03
CA VAL A 7 33.83 -14.64 -10.08
C VAL A 7 33.90 -15.94 -10.88
N GLU A 8 33.05 -16.92 -10.60
CA GLU A 8 32.99 -18.19 -11.33
C GLU A 8 32.79 -18.00 -12.85
N ALA A 9 31.97 -16.99 -13.22
CA ALA A 9 31.68 -16.64 -14.61
C ALA A 9 32.75 -15.72 -15.25
N GLY A 10 33.78 -15.31 -14.51
CA GLY A 10 34.88 -14.47 -15.02
C GLY A 10 34.51 -12.98 -15.20
N TYR A 11 33.37 -12.51 -14.66
CA TYR A 11 32.96 -11.10 -14.76
C TYR A 11 33.72 -10.16 -13.83
N VAL A 12 34.20 -10.69 -12.69
CA VAL A 12 34.99 -9.95 -11.70
C VAL A 12 36.06 -10.86 -11.12
N SER A 13 37.18 -10.30 -10.68
CA SER A 13 38.21 -11.02 -9.97
C SER A 13 37.80 -11.35 -8.52
N GLN A 14 38.45 -12.31 -7.89
CA GLN A 14 38.22 -12.63 -6.49
C GLN A 14 38.47 -11.42 -5.58
N GLY A 15 39.50 -10.62 -5.83
CA GLY A 15 39.84 -9.44 -5.06
C GLY A 15 38.76 -8.34 -5.15
N GLU A 16 38.21 -8.11 -6.33
CA GLU A 16 37.08 -7.15 -6.52
C GLU A 16 35.83 -7.64 -5.80
N ALA A 17 35.54 -8.94 -5.86
CA ALA A 17 34.40 -9.52 -5.15
C ALA A 17 34.53 -9.39 -3.63
N ASP A 18 35.73 -9.59 -3.09
CA ASP A 18 35.98 -9.49 -1.66
C ASP A 18 35.98 -8.04 -1.18
N ALA A 19 36.49 -7.10 -1.96
CA ALA A 19 36.36 -5.67 -1.70
C ALA A 19 34.89 -5.23 -1.69
N ALA A 20 34.10 -5.66 -2.67
CA ALA A 20 32.67 -5.36 -2.74
C ALA A 20 31.86 -5.98 -1.59
N LYS A 21 32.26 -7.16 -1.07
CA LYS A 21 31.63 -7.75 0.12
C LYS A 21 31.92 -6.98 1.40
N ALA A 22 33.07 -6.35 1.49
CA ALA A 22 33.48 -5.55 2.65
C ALA A 22 32.83 -4.15 2.65
N GLU A 23 32.35 -3.67 1.51
CA GLU A 23 31.68 -2.38 1.41
C GLU A 23 30.25 -2.46 1.95
N PRO A 24 29.84 -1.56 2.87
CA PRO A 24 28.47 -1.54 3.38
C PRO A 24 27.48 -1.20 2.26
N LEU A 25 26.39 -1.95 2.16
CA LEU A 25 25.32 -1.71 1.19
C LEU A 25 24.70 -0.33 1.41
N LYS A 26 24.89 0.57 0.47
CA LYS A 26 24.18 1.86 0.41
C LYS A 26 22.77 1.64 -0.15
N LEU A 27 21.85 1.22 0.71
CA LEU A 27 20.45 1.08 0.32
C LEU A 27 19.86 2.47 0.07
N LYS A 28 19.28 2.66 -1.11
CA LYS A 28 18.40 3.78 -1.41
C LYS A 28 16.97 3.22 -1.39
N PRO A 29 16.30 3.23 -0.22
CA PRO A 29 14.93 2.71 -0.15
C PRO A 29 14.08 3.50 -1.14
N ALA A 30 13.35 2.79 -1.99
CA ALA A 30 12.34 3.42 -2.82
C ALA A 30 11.34 4.09 -1.88
N THR A 31 11.23 5.40 -1.94
CA THR A 31 10.11 6.08 -1.31
C THR A 31 8.84 5.52 -1.93
N PRO A 32 7.89 5.04 -1.11
CA PRO A 32 6.61 4.60 -1.63
C PRO A 32 6.05 5.68 -2.55
N LYS A 33 5.53 5.33 -3.73
CA LYS A 33 4.84 6.29 -4.58
C LYS A 33 3.80 6.98 -3.70
N LYS A 34 3.97 8.27 -3.45
CA LYS A 34 2.99 9.05 -2.71
C LYS A 34 1.69 9.00 -3.49
N LEU A 35 0.72 8.30 -2.97
CA LEU A 35 -0.62 8.32 -3.50
C LEU A 35 -1.24 9.65 -3.04
N TYR A 36 -1.35 10.62 -3.97
CA TYR A 36 -2.03 11.88 -3.69
C TYR A 36 -3.54 11.64 -3.66
N SER A 37 -4.04 11.27 -2.51
CA SER A 37 -5.46 11.01 -2.29
C SER A 37 -5.81 11.23 -0.83
N ASP A 38 -6.98 11.83 -0.60
CA ASP A 38 -7.55 11.98 0.75
C ASP A 38 -8.07 10.65 1.31
N THR A 39 -8.17 9.61 0.46
CA THR A 39 -8.70 8.28 0.80
C THR A 39 -7.78 7.17 0.31
N PRO A 40 -6.50 7.14 0.76
CA PRO A 40 -5.44 6.37 0.09
C PRO A 40 -5.67 4.85 0.10
N TYR A 41 -6.24 4.26 1.14
CA TYR A 41 -6.58 2.83 1.18
C TYR A 41 -7.63 2.46 0.14
N PHE A 42 -8.69 3.27 0.02
CA PHE A 42 -9.73 3.05 -0.98
C PHE A 42 -9.19 3.27 -2.40
N THR A 43 -8.44 4.36 -2.63
CA THR A 43 -7.85 4.64 -3.94
C THR A 43 -6.89 3.53 -4.38
N SER A 44 -6.05 3.03 -3.47
CA SER A 44 -5.16 1.89 -3.74
C SER A 44 -5.96 0.61 -4.08
N TYR A 45 -7.06 0.37 -3.37
CA TYR A 45 -7.97 -0.73 -3.66
C TYR A 45 -8.55 -0.62 -5.07
N ILE A 46 -9.09 0.55 -5.45
CA ILE A 46 -9.62 0.79 -6.80
C ILE A 46 -8.54 0.57 -7.87
N GLN A 47 -7.34 1.09 -7.67
CA GLN A 47 -6.22 0.88 -8.61
C GLN A 47 -5.92 -0.61 -8.82
N GLN A 48 -6.00 -1.44 -7.79
CA GLN A 48 -5.82 -2.89 -7.88
C GLN A 48 -6.98 -3.59 -8.60
N GLN A 49 -8.19 -3.03 -8.57
CA GLN A 49 -9.36 -3.58 -9.26
C GLN A 49 -9.43 -3.18 -10.74
N LEU A 50 -8.90 -2.01 -11.11
CA LEU A 50 -8.99 -1.47 -12.47
C LEU A 50 -8.60 -2.46 -13.58
N PRO A 51 -7.51 -3.26 -13.45
CA PRO A 51 -7.13 -4.23 -14.49
C PRO A 51 -8.19 -5.31 -14.80
N LYS A 52 -9.19 -5.46 -13.94
CA LYS A 52 -10.32 -6.38 -14.18
C LYS A 52 -11.38 -5.81 -15.11
N TYR A 53 -11.39 -4.48 -15.26
CA TYR A 53 -12.44 -3.74 -16.00
C TYR A 53 -11.89 -2.99 -17.20
N VAL A 54 -10.59 -2.69 -17.20
CA VAL A 54 -9.93 -1.87 -18.22
C VAL A 54 -8.70 -2.61 -18.73
N SER A 55 -8.48 -2.63 -20.06
CA SER A 55 -7.31 -3.27 -20.64
C SER A 55 -6.00 -2.58 -20.21
N LYS A 56 -4.91 -3.34 -20.27
CA LYS A 56 -3.59 -2.85 -19.86
C LYS A 56 -3.15 -1.65 -20.71
N GLU A 57 -3.42 -1.67 -22.00
CA GLU A 57 -3.07 -0.60 -22.93
C GLU A 57 -3.75 0.71 -22.53
N LYS A 58 -5.05 0.68 -22.23
CA LYS A 58 -5.80 1.86 -21.77
C LYS A 58 -5.33 2.38 -20.43
N LEU A 59 -4.89 1.48 -19.52
CA LEU A 59 -4.32 1.89 -18.22
C LEU A 59 -2.97 2.58 -18.41
N GLU A 60 -2.16 2.14 -19.36
CA GLU A 60 -0.86 2.73 -19.70
C GLU A 60 -1.01 4.07 -20.44
N GLU A 61 -2.00 4.22 -21.30
CA GLU A 61 -2.33 5.49 -21.97
C GLU A 61 -2.75 6.58 -20.98
N GLY A 62 -3.41 6.20 -19.88
CA GLY A 62 -3.88 7.12 -18.86
C GLY A 62 -5.11 7.92 -19.29
N GLY A 63 -5.34 9.08 -18.62
CA GLY A 63 -6.48 9.97 -18.92
C GLY A 63 -7.85 9.41 -18.51
N LEU A 64 -7.90 8.34 -17.73
CA LEU A 64 -9.14 7.73 -17.28
C LEU A 64 -9.78 8.53 -16.14
N THR A 65 -11.09 8.72 -16.23
CA THR A 65 -11.92 9.16 -15.10
C THR A 65 -12.60 7.93 -14.50
N VAL A 66 -12.49 7.75 -13.19
CA VAL A 66 -13.05 6.61 -12.46
C VAL A 66 -14.04 7.12 -11.42
N ASP A 67 -15.32 7.00 -11.71
CA ASP A 67 -16.38 7.29 -10.75
C ASP A 67 -16.53 6.12 -9.78
N THR A 68 -16.62 6.41 -8.50
CA THR A 68 -16.69 5.41 -7.45
C THR A 68 -17.90 5.57 -6.55
N THR A 69 -18.20 4.55 -5.76
CA THR A 69 -19.32 4.52 -4.81
C THR A 69 -18.99 5.12 -3.45
N LEU A 70 -17.74 5.59 -3.25
CA LEU A 70 -17.30 6.17 -1.99
C LEU A 70 -18.15 7.37 -1.58
N ASN A 71 -18.56 7.41 -0.33
CA ASN A 71 -19.21 8.58 0.27
C ASN A 71 -18.16 9.38 1.08
N PRO A 72 -17.75 10.59 0.64
CA PRO A 72 -16.69 11.34 1.31
C PRO A 72 -16.99 11.69 2.77
N LYS A 73 -18.27 11.91 3.12
CA LYS A 73 -18.67 12.19 4.51
C LYS A 73 -18.52 10.96 5.39
N TRP A 74 -18.92 9.79 4.88
CA TRP A 74 -18.77 8.52 5.60
C TRP A 74 -17.30 8.13 5.72
N GLN A 75 -16.52 8.33 4.67
CA GLN A 75 -15.09 8.08 4.70
C GLN A 75 -14.40 8.90 5.79
N LYS A 76 -14.64 10.21 5.83
CA LYS A 76 -14.06 11.08 6.86
C LYS A 76 -14.46 10.67 8.27
N ALA A 77 -15.72 10.27 8.47
CA ALA A 77 -16.19 9.77 9.77
C ALA A 77 -15.48 8.43 10.14
N ALA A 78 -15.34 7.53 9.17
CA ALA A 78 -14.68 6.24 9.35
C ALA A 78 -13.18 6.40 9.72
N ASP A 79 -12.47 7.30 9.05
CA ASP A 79 -11.07 7.62 9.35
C ASP A 79 -10.92 8.10 10.81
N GLN A 80 -11.80 9.01 11.25
CA GLN A 80 -11.80 9.51 12.62
C GLN A 80 -12.13 8.43 13.65
N VAL A 81 -13.13 7.59 13.37
CA VAL A 81 -13.52 6.49 14.27
C VAL A 81 -12.35 5.51 14.47
N ILE A 82 -11.68 5.11 13.38
CA ILE A 82 -10.53 4.20 13.46
C ILE A 82 -9.38 4.84 14.22
N LEU A 83 -9.02 6.08 13.92
CA LEU A 83 -7.95 6.78 14.61
C LEU A 83 -8.23 6.93 16.10
N ASN A 84 -9.45 7.35 16.46
CA ASN A 84 -9.88 7.50 17.84
C ASN A 84 -9.90 6.15 18.58
N ALA A 85 -10.39 5.10 17.95
CA ALA A 85 -10.44 3.77 18.56
C ALA A 85 -9.03 3.27 18.89
N VAL A 86 -8.07 3.38 17.94
CA VAL A 86 -6.69 2.94 18.17
C VAL A 86 -6.01 3.79 19.24
N ASN A 87 -6.21 5.11 19.24
CA ASN A 87 -5.56 6.01 20.22
C ASN A 87 -6.13 5.86 21.62
N ASN A 88 -7.45 5.71 21.77
CA ASN A 88 -8.12 5.70 23.07
C ASN A 88 -8.20 4.31 23.70
N TYR A 89 -8.37 3.27 22.89
CA TYR A 89 -8.56 1.89 23.41
C TYR A 89 -7.36 1.00 23.16
N GLY A 90 -6.60 1.25 22.08
CA GLY A 90 -5.45 0.42 21.71
C GLY A 90 -4.44 0.17 22.82
N PRO A 91 -4.03 1.20 23.63
CA PRO A 91 -3.09 1.02 24.72
C PRO A 91 -3.61 0.09 25.83
N TYR A 92 -4.91 0.03 26.05
CA TYR A 92 -5.53 -0.81 27.09
C TYR A 92 -5.87 -2.21 26.60
N GLU A 93 -6.30 -2.31 25.33
CA GLU A 93 -6.76 -3.56 24.74
C GLU A 93 -5.67 -4.30 23.94
N GLY A 94 -4.48 -3.70 23.84
CA GLY A 94 -3.32 -4.33 23.22
C GLY A 94 -3.34 -4.37 21.68
N PHE A 95 -4.10 -3.48 21.00
CA PHE A 95 -4.06 -3.35 19.55
C PHE A 95 -3.48 -2.00 19.09
N THR A 96 -2.79 -2.01 17.96
CA THR A 96 -2.12 -0.83 17.38
C THR A 96 -2.69 -0.43 16.03
N GLN A 97 -3.58 -1.23 15.47
CA GLN A 97 -4.21 -1.02 14.19
C GLN A 97 -5.66 -1.49 14.22
N ALA A 98 -6.49 -0.85 13.41
CA ALA A 98 -7.86 -1.25 13.18
C ALA A 98 -8.24 -0.96 11.72
N ALA A 99 -9.29 -1.60 11.24
CA ALA A 99 -9.83 -1.38 9.89
C ALA A 99 -11.35 -1.29 9.92
N LEU A 100 -11.92 -0.63 8.91
CA LEU A 100 -13.35 -0.49 8.77
C LEU A 100 -13.73 -0.52 7.29
N VAL A 101 -14.81 -1.21 6.98
CA VAL A 101 -15.50 -1.10 5.70
C VAL A 101 -17.00 -0.87 5.95
N ALA A 102 -17.56 0.11 5.25
CA ALA A 102 -19.01 0.37 5.23
C ALA A 102 -19.56 -0.01 3.86
N ILE A 103 -20.53 -0.91 3.84
CA ILE A 103 -21.14 -1.45 2.62
C ILE A 103 -22.65 -1.18 2.67
N ASP A 104 -23.20 -0.71 1.56
CA ASP A 104 -24.65 -0.59 1.40
C ASP A 104 -25.25 -2.00 1.27
N PRO A 105 -26.15 -2.43 2.18
CA PRO A 105 -26.65 -3.79 2.18
C PRO A 105 -27.61 -4.09 1.01
N LYS A 106 -28.12 -3.08 0.35
CA LYS A 106 -29.05 -3.23 -0.79
C LYS A 106 -28.31 -3.35 -2.12
N THR A 107 -27.20 -2.63 -2.27
CA THR A 107 -26.47 -2.54 -3.54
C THR A 107 -25.14 -3.26 -3.52
N GLY A 108 -24.58 -3.56 -2.34
CA GLY A 108 -23.24 -4.10 -2.17
C GLY A 108 -22.12 -3.06 -2.37
N GLU A 109 -22.47 -1.79 -2.55
CA GLU A 109 -21.52 -0.73 -2.81
C GLU A 109 -20.69 -0.38 -1.57
N ILE A 110 -19.38 -0.23 -1.73
CA ILE A 110 -18.49 0.23 -0.68
C ILE A 110 -18.63 1.75 -0.54
N ARG A 111 -19.09 2.19 0.63
CA ARG A 111 -19.32 3.60 0.95
C ARG A 111 -18.16 4.24 1.72
N ALA A 112 -17.41 3.44 2.48
CA ALA A 112 -16.18 3.86 3.14
C ALA A 112 -15.23 2.67 3.33
N MET A 113 -13.91 2.91 3.30
CA MET A 113 -12.89 1.88 3.52
C MET A 113 -11.66 2.49 4.19
N VAL A 114 -11.32 1.99 5.36
CA VAL A 114 -10.14 2.38 6.15
C VAL A 114 -9.34 1.13 6.46
N GLY A 115 -8.15 0.99 5.89
CA GLY A 115 -7.31 -0.21 6.04
C GLY A 115 -6.30 -0.13 7.18
N GLY A 116 -6.24 0.99 7.89
CA GLY A 116 -5.29 1.25 8.97
C GLY A 116 -5.29 2.73 9.39
N THR A 117 -4.46 3.08 10.37
CA THR A 117 -4.40 4.43 10.94
C THR A 117 -3.58 5.42 10.11
N ASP A 118 -2.59 4.93 9.35
CA ASP A 118 -1.69 5.78 8.56
C ASP A 118 -1.15 5.00 7.35
N PHE A 119 -1.60 5.40 6.16
CA PHE A 119 -1.18 4.79 4.89
C PHE A 119 0.30 5.02 4.56
N ASN A 120 0.89 6.14 5.01
CA ASN A 120 2.31 6.42 4.78
C ASN A 120 3.23 5.49 5.60
N ARG A 121 2.75 5.02 6.75
CA ARG A 121 3.48 4.07 7.61
C ARG A 121 3.24 2.61 7.18
N SER A 122 2.03 2.30 6.72
CA SER A 122 1.66 0.95 6.30
C SER A 122 0.61 1.02 5.18
N GLN A 123 1.00 0.58 3.99
CA GLN A 123 0.10 0.46 2.84
C GLN A 123 -0.72 -0.85 2.86
N PHE A 124 -0.48 -1.69 3.85
CA PHE A 124 -1.23 -2.94 4.04
C PHE A 124 -2.69 -2.63 4.38
N ASN A 125 -3.58 -2.95 3.44
CA ASN A 125 -5.01 -2.73 3.59
C ASN A 125 -5.65 -3.90 4.34
N ARG A 126 -5.89 -3.74 5.63
CA ARG A 126 -6.45 -4.79 6.50
C ARG A 126 -7.89 -5.18 6.18
N VAL A 127 -8.58 -4.40 5.35
CA VAL A 127 -9.92 -4.77 4.84
C VAL A 127 -9.81 -5.88 3.79
N THR A 128 -8.74 -5.90 3.00
CA THR A 128 -8.64 -6.76 1.81
C THR A 128 -7.47 -7.75 1.86
N GLN A 129 -6.52 -7.58 2.79
CA GLN A 129 -5.27 -8.35 2.83
C GLN A 129 -5.05 -9.07 4.17
N ALA A 130 -5.90 -8.83 5.19
CA ALA A 130 -5.82 -9.52 6.48
C ALA A 130 -6.58 -10.85 6.45
#